data_641166d2ad34acd11aadaf8934142d9b
#
_entry.id   641166d2ad34acd11aadaf8934142d9b
#
_cell.length_a   1.000
_cell.length_b   1.000
_cell.length_c   1.000
_cell.angle_alpha   90.00
_cell.angle_beta   90.00
_cell.angle_gamma   90.00
#
_symmetry.space_group_name_H-M   'P 1'
#
loop_
_entity.id
_entity.type
_entity.pdbx_description
1 polymer ?
#
loop_
_entity_poly.entity_id
_entity_poly.type
_entity_poly.pdbx_seq_one_letter_code
_entity_poly.pdbx_strand_id
1 'polypeptide(L)'
;LLESATNSFRPKLLQIYASGNTETLVSEFKKAMKTTGMISNIIFTGFVVCGRDLFRLWLPTQNAEFLYIIAIIVLMSDIIIGVVKPLYYVFTLTKKLKVPCFITIATGIINVVSMYILIRYTSLGAYAVVLTTLVLNYVHFFDTPIYAAYCLKVKLTTFYSSIIEHFLTCFIQVFLMYWAFLRFPNCDNWLT
;
A
#
# COMPACT_ATOMS: atom_id res chain seq x y z
N LEU A 1 4.52 4.24 10.19
CA LEU A 1 5.71 3.47 9.86
C LEU A 1 6.09 3.65 8.39
N LEU A 2 5.18 3.40 7.42
CA LEU A 2 5.43 3.61 5.98
C LEU A 2 5.79 5.06 5.64
N GLU A 3 5.15 6.02 6.29
CA GLU A 3 5.43 7.43 6.10
C GLU A 3 6.82 7.82 6.61
N SER A 4 7.21 7.35 7.78
CA SER A 4 8.55 7.58 8.33
C SER A 4 9.63 6.99 7.41
N ALA A 5 9.42 5.77 6.89
CA ALA A 5 10.32 5.15 5.93
C ALA A 5 10.43 5.97 4.63
N THR A 6 9.31 6.49 4.11
CA THR A 6 9.32 7.35 2.91
C THR A 6 10.05 8.66 3.18
N ASN A 7 9.82 9.26 4.35
CA ASN A 7 10.41 10.55 4.72
C ASN A 7 11.93 10.50 4.86
N SER A 8 12.50 9.35 5.27
CA SER A 8 13.96 9.19 5.39
C SER A 8 14.70 9.28 4.05
N PHE A 9 14.04 9.03 2.94
CA PHE A 9 14.62 9.19 1.60
C PHE A 9 14.58 10.63 1.07
N ARG A 10 13.70 11.50 1.61
CA ARG A 10 13.46 12.85 1.06
C ARG A 10 14.71 13.72 0.94
N PRO A 11 15.61 13.83 1.95
CA PRO A 11 16.79 14.69 1.85
C PRO A 11 17.71 14.25 0.71
N LYS A 12 17.93 12.96 0.58
CA LYS A 12 18.78 12.37 -0.48
C LYS A 12 18.17 12.60 -1.87
N LEU A 13 16.87 12.38 -2.02
CA LEU A 13 16.16 12.61 -3.27
C LEU A 13 16.22 14.09 -3.71
N LEU A 14 16.10 15.01 -2.75
CA LEU A 14 16.21 16.45 -3.03
C LEU A 14 17.62 16.82 -3.51
N GLN A 15 18.67 16.30 -2.86
CA GLN A 15 20.04 16.55 -3.25
C GLN A 15 20.34 16.02 -4.66
N ILE A 16 19.89 14.80 -4.99
CA ILE A 16 20.10 14.21 -6.32
C ILE A 16 19.30 14.99 -7.39
N TYR A 17 18.08 15.43 -7.06
CA TYR A 17 17.28 16.24 -7.96
C TYR A 17 17.97 17.58 -8.27
N ALA A 18 18.58 18.23 -7.27
CA ALA A 18 19.33 19.46 -7.42
C ALA A 18 20.60 19.30 -8.29
N SER A 19 21.21 18.11 -8.29
CA SER A 19 22.37 17.80 -9.17
C SER A 19 22.00 17.54 -10.62
N GLY A 20 20.71 17.43 -10.95
CA GLY A 20 20.24 17.21 -12.32
C GLY A 20 20.40 15.78 -12.86
N ASN A 21 20.88 14.82 -12.04
CA ASN A 21 21.11 13.45 -12.47
C ASN A 21 19.80 12.62 -12.37
N THR A 22 19.06 12.57 -13.48
CA THR A 22 17.76 11.87 -13.55
C THR A 22 17.91 10.35 -13.39
N GLU A 23 18.97 9.74 -13.89
CA GLU A 23 19.16 8.27 -13.78
C GLU A 23 19.36 7.86 -12.34
N THR A 24 20.24 8.55 -11.62
CA THR A 24 20.46 8.31 -10.18
C THR A 24 19.19 8.58 -9.38
N LEU A 25 18.44 9.63 -9.73
CA LEU A 25 17.18 9.96 -9.09
C LEU A 25 16.14 8.84 -9.23
N VAL A 26 15.95 8.31 -10.43
CA VAL A 26 15.04 7.17 -10.70
C VAL A 26 15.49 5.93 -9.92
N SER A 27 16.79 5.65 -9.89
CA SER A 27 17.33 4.52 -9.12
C SER A 27 17.03 4.64 -7.63
N GLU A 28 17.17 5.84 -7.04
CA GLU A 28 16.86 6.06 -5.63
C GLU A 28 15.35 6.02 -5.34
N PHE A 29 14.50 6.48 -6.25
CA PHE A 29 13.05 6.28 -6.13
C PHE A 29 12.69 4.78 -6.15
N LYS A 30 13.27 4.00 -7.04
CA LYS A 30 13.07 2.53 -7.06
C LYS A 30 13.51 1.85 -5.76
N LYS A 31 14.63 2.29 -5.17
CA LYS A 31 15.07 1.79 -3.84
C LYS A 31 14.07 2.16 -2.75
N ALA A 32 13.59 3.40 -2.74
CA ALA A 32 12.57 3.84 -1.79
C ALA A 32 11.27 3.02 -1.94
N MET A 33 10.81 2.79 -3.18
CA MET A 33 9.66 1.93 -3.47
C MET A 33 9.86 0.49 -2.97
N LYS A 34 11.03 -0.10 -3.20
CA LYS A 34 11.38 -1.43 -2.69
C LYS A 34 11.33 -1.47 -1.16
N THR A 35 11.95 -0.51 -0.49
CA THR A 35 12.01 -0.47 0.98
C THR A 35 10.62 -0.33 1.59
N THR A 36 9.82 0.63 1.11
CA THR A 36 8.45 0.83 1.62
C THR A 36 7.54 -0.34 1.27
N GLY A 37 7.70 -0.93 0.08
CA GLY A 37 7.01 -2.13 -0.33
C GLY A 37 7.34 -3.35 0.55
N MET A 38 8.60 -3.58 0.89
CA MET A 38 9.01 -4.66 1.79
C MET A 38 8.38 -4.50 3.18
N ILE A 39 8.34 -3.27 3.71
CA ILE A 39 7.72 -2.99 5.00
C ILE A 39 6.22 -3.32 4.97
N SER A 40 5.50 -2.87 3.92
CA SER A 40 4.08 -3.17 3.79
C SER A 40 3.82 -4.67 3.62
N ASN A 41 4.68 -5.38 2.88
CA ASN A 41 4.58 -6.83 2.70
C ASN A 41 4.76 -7.60 4.02
N ILE A 42 5.72 -7.22 4.85
CA ILE A 42 5.96 -7.84 6.16
C ILE A 42 4.74 -7.66 7.06
N ILE A 43 4.18 -6.44 7.11
CA ILE A 43 2.99 -6.15 7.92
C ILE A 43 1.80 -6.99 7.43
N PHE A 44 1.54 -6.99 6.13
CA PHE A 44 0.45 -7.76 5.53
C PHE A 44 0.61 -9.25 5.78
N THR A 45 1.78 -9.80 5.49
CA THR A 45 2.05 -11.23 5.61
C THR A 45 1.93 -11.71 7.05
N GLY A 46 2.48 -10.95 8.01
CA GLY A 46 2.32 -11.24 9.44
C GLY A 46 0.85 -11.23 9.85
N PHE A 47 0.09 -10.25 9.35
CA PHE A 47 -1.33 -10.14 9.68
C PHE A 47 -2.18 -11.24 9.02
N VAL A 48 -1.87 -11.67 7.80
CA VAL A 48 -2.55 -12.81 7.15
C VAL A 48 -2.43 -14.08 8.00
N VAL A 49 -1.27 -14.32 8.60
CA VAL A 49 -1.01 -15.53 9.38
C VAL A 49 -1.55 -15.43 10.80
N CYS A 50 -1.27 -14.33 11.51
CA CYS A 50 -1.56 -14.21 12.95
C CYS A 50 -2.79 -13.33 13.26
N GLY A 51 -3.34 -12.62 12.28
CA GLY A 51 -4.36 -11.58 12.52
C GLY A 51 -5.67 -12.09 13.12
N ARG A 52 -6.08 -13.32 12.78
CA ARG A 52 -7.29 -13.92 13.36
C ARG A 52 -7.13 -14.14 14.86
N ASP A 53 -6.01 -14.74 15.27
CA ASP A 53 -5.73 -15.03 16.67
C ASP A 53 -5.47 -13.75 17.46
N LEU A 54 -4.82 -12.77 16.84
CA LEU A 54 -4.66 -11.44 17.41
C LEU A 54 -6.02 -10.82 17.76
N PHE A 55 -7.03 -10.88 16.88
CA PHE A 55 -8.36 -10.35 17.20
C PHE A 55 -9.10 -11.16 18.25
N ARG A 56 -8.95 -12.48 18.27
CA ARG A 56 -9.54 -13.32 19.33
C ARG A 56 -9.03 -12.97 20.71
N LEU A 57 -7.73 -12.63 20.81
CA LEU A 57 -7.10 -12.23 22.07
C LEU A 57 -7.44 -10.79 22.45
N TRP A 58 -7.36 -9.88 21.49
CA TRP A 58 -7.52 -8.45 21.76
C TRP A 58 -8.98 -8.05 21.98
N LEU A 59 -9.89 -8.64 21.23
CA LEU A 59 -11.32 -8.29 21.25
C LEU A 59 -12.20 -9.57 21.39
N PRO A 60 -12.11 -10.29 22.52
CA PRO A 60 -12.78 -11.59 22.68
C PRO A 60 -14.31 -11.51 22.62
N THR A 61 -14.90 -10.33 22.84
CA THR A 61 -16.35 -10.10 22.78
C THR A 61 -16.88 -9.80 21.38
N GLN A 62 -15.99 -9.57 20.42
CA GLN A 62 -16.33 -9.21 19.04
C GLN A 62 -16.18 -10.41 18.09
N ASN A 63 -16.80 -10.32 16.92
CA ASN A 63 -16.63 -11.33 15.89
C ASN A 63 -15.23 -11.20 15.25
N ALA A 64 -14.27 -11.99 15.72
CA ALA A 64 -12.88 -11.98 15.27
C ALA A 64 -12.76 -12.24 13.76
N GLU A 65 -13.62 -13.10 13.19
CA GLU A 65 -13.61 -13.43 11.77
C GLU A 65 -14.00 -12.21 10.93
N PHE A 66 -15.05 -11.53 11.32
CA PHE A 66 -15.50 -10.31 10.66
C PHE A 66 -14.43 -9.21 10.69
N LEU A 67 -13.81 -8.97 11.84
CA LEU A 67 -12.75 -7.99 12.00
C LEU A 67 -11.50 -8.36 11.18
N TYR A 68 -11.15 -9.64 11.17
CA TYR A 68 -10.02 -10.15 10.38
C TYR A 68 -10.20 -9.91 8.88
N ILE A 69 -11.38 -10.24 8.33
CA ILE A 69 -11.66 -10.03 6.90
C ILE A 69 -11.60 -8.54 6.54
N ILE A 70 -12.21 -7.66 7.33
CA ILE A 70 -12.14 -6.22 7.12
C ILE A 70 -10.69 -5.74 7.13
N ALA A 71 -9.92 -6.17 8.11
CA ALA A 71 -8.52 -5.76 8.24
C ALA A 71 -7.66 -6.26 7.07
N ILE A 72 -7.88 -7.48 6.58
CA ILE A 72 -7.20 -7.98 5.37
C ILE A 72 -7.50 -7.09 4.16
N ILE A 73 -8.76 -6.70 3.94
CA ILE A 73 -9.13 -5.82 2.83
C ILE A 73 -8.45 -4.45 2.94
N VAL A 74 -8.38 -3.88 4.15
CA VAL A 74 -7.66 -2.62 4.40
C VAL A 74 -6.17 -2.76 4.11
N LEU A 75 -5.54 -3.82 4.61
CA LEU A 75 -4.11 -4.07 4.39
C LEU A 75 -3.77 -4.37 2.93
N MET A 76 -4.69 -4.95 2.15
CA MET A 76 -4.54 -5.08 0.69
C MET A 76 -4.43 -3.70 0.03
N SER A 77 -5.19 -2.71 0.50
CA SER A 77 -5.03 -1.31 0.04
C SER A 77 -3.65 -0.75 0.39
N ASP A 78 -3.15 -1.05 1.59
CA ASP A 78 -1.84 -0.56 2.04
C ASP A 78 -0.67 -1.19 1.27
N ILE A 79 -0.79 -2.42 0.79
CA ILE A 79 0.21 -3.03 -0.10
C ILE A 79 0.30 -2.23 -1.40
N ILE A 80 -0.83 -1.88 -1.99
CA ILE A 80 -0.90 -1.14 -3.24
C ILE A 80 -0.29 0.25 -3.06
N ILE A 81 -0.73 0.98 -2.04
CA ILE A 81 -0.26 2.33 -1.76
C ILE A 81 1.20 2.32 -1.27
N GLY A 82 1.60 1.35 -0.47
CA GLY A 82 2.92 1.27 0.13
C GLY A 82 4.06 1.32 -0.88
N VAL A 83 3.91 0.64 -2.02
CA VAL A 83 4.92 0.64 -3.09
C VAL A 83 4.95 1.94 -3.89
N VAL A 84 3.80 2.60 -4.11
CA VAL A 84 3.74 3.84 -4.91
C VAL A 84 3.94 5.12 -4.08
N LYS A 85 3.80 5.03 -2.75
CA LYS A 85 3.88 6.18 -1.84
C LYS A 85 5.12 7.07 -2.02
N PRO A 86 6.33 6.56 -2.21
CA PRO A 86 7.50 7.40 -2.46
C PRO A 86 7.39 8.27 -3.70
N LEU A 87 6.63 7.84 -4.74
CA LEU A 87 6.47 8.59 -5.98
C LEU A 87 5.70 9.90 -5.81
N TYR A 88 4.88 10.04 -4.76
CA TYR A 88 4.21 11.32 -4.46
C TYR A 88 5.22 12.45 -4.22
N TYR A 89 6.44 12.12 -3.77
CA TYR A 89 7.48 13.12 -3.57
C TYR A 89 8.02 13.69 -4.90
N VAL A 90 7.92 12.95 -6.02
CA VAL A 90 8.23 13.47 -7.36
C VAL A 90 7.43 14.72 -7.67
N PHE A 91 6.15 14.75 -7.28
CA PHE A 91 5.25 15.87 -7.56
C PHE A 91 5.67 17.14 -6.79
N THR A 92 6.17 16.95 -5.57
CA THR A 92 6.73 18.03 -4.76
C THR A 92 8.04 18.57 -5.36
N LEU A 93 8.97 17.67 -5.73
CA LEU A 93 10.26 18.03 -6.34
C LEU A 93 10.08 18.78 -7.66
N THR A 94 9.14 18.32 -8.50
CA THR A 94 8.89 18.93 -9.82
C THR A 94 7.91 20.09 -9.78
N LYS A 95 7.34 20.42 -8.60
CA LYS A 95 6.30 21.45 -8.39
C LYS A 95 5.04 21.21 -9.24
N LYS A 96 4.75 19.96 -9.61
CA LYS A 96 3.60 19.57 -10.43
C LYS A 96 2.50 18.92 -9.60
N LEU A 97 1.98 19.64 -8.61
CA LEU A 97 0.99 19.14 -7.64
C LEU A 97 -0.47 19.21 -8.12
N LYS A 98 -0.77 20.04 -9.14
CA LYS A 98 -2.16 20.33 -9.55
C LYS A 98 -2.93 19.06 -9.95
N VAL A 99 -2.34 18.22 -10.80
CA VAL A 99 -3.00 17.01 -11.31
C VAL A 99 -3.21 15.97 -10.21
N PRO A 100 -2.18 15.58 -9.41
CA PRO A 100 -2.38 14.65 -8.29
C PRO A 100 -3.41 15.15 -7.28
N CYS A 101 -3.40 16.44 -6.92
CA CYS A 101 -4.40 17.00 -6.01
C CYS A 101 -5.82 16.90 -6.58
N PHE A 102 -6.00 17.21 -7.87
CA PHE A 102 -7.31 17.08 -8.51
C PHE A 102 -7.80 15.62 -8.52
N ILE A 103 -6.93 14.67 -8.87
CA ILE A 103 -7.27 13.24 -8.86
C ILE A 103 -7.64 12.79 -7.45
N THR A 104 -6.85 13.18 -6.43
CA THR A 104 -7.12 12.83 -5.03
C THR A 104 -8.47 13.38 -4.54
N ILE A 105 -8.80 14.62 -4.89
CA ILE A 105 -10.10 15.22 -4.54
C ILE A 105 -11.23 14.48 -5.25
N ALA A 106 -11.10 14.23 -6.56
CA ALA A 106 -12.10 13.53 -7.34
C ALA A 106 -12.33 12.11 -6.81
N THR A 107 -11.28 11.34 -6.57
CA THR A 107 -11.37 10.00 -5.99
C THR A 107 -11.96 10.02 -4.58
N GLY A 108 -11.64 11.03 -3.76
CA GLY A 108 -12.25 11.22 -2.45
C GLY A 108 -13.77 11.45 -2.53
N ILE A 109 -14.23 12.31 -3.43
CA ILE A 109 -15.66 12.55 -3.65
C ILE A 109 -16.35 11.26 -4.15
N ILE A 110 -15.76 10.58 -5.14
CA ILE A 110 -16.28 9.31 -5.66
C ILE A 110 -16.34 8.26 -4.55
N ASN A 111 -15.35 8.20 -3.66
CA ASN A 111 -15.35 7.28 -2.52
C ASN A 111 -16.57 7.50 -1.62
N VAL A 112 -16.80 8.74 -1.18
CA VAL A 112 -17.93 9.07 -0.30
C VAL A 112 -19.25 8.75 -0.97
N VAL A 113 -19.44 9.14 -2.23
CA VAL A 113 -20.68 8.89 -2.98
C VAL A 113 -20.92 7.38 -3.18
N SER A 114 -19.90 6.64 -3.61
CA SER A 114 -20.00 5.19 -3.83
C SER A 114 -20.29 4.45 -2.52
N MET A 115 -19.65 4.85 -1.43
CA MET A 115 -19.88 4.31 -0.09
C MET A 115 -21.33 4.54 0.35
N TYR A 116 -21.84 5.77 0.19
CA TYR A 116 -23.24 6.10 0.51
C TYR A 116 -24.22 5.25 -0.30
N ILE A 117 -24.02 5.12 -1.62
CA ILE A 117 -24.85 4.31 -2.50
C ILE A 117 -24.83 2.84 -2.06
N LEU A 118 -23.64 2.27 -1.82
CA LEU A 118 -23.53 0.87 -1.44
C LEU A 118 -24.17 0.57 -0.08
N ILE A 119 -23.98 1.44 0.92
CA ILE A 119 -24.63 1.28 2.23
C ILE A 119 -26.15 1.38 2.13
N ARG A 120 -26.66 2.27 1.26
CA ARG A 120 -28.12 2.51 1.13
C ARG A 120 -28.83 1.41 0.36
N TYR A 121 -28.20 0.87 -0.69
CA TYR A 121 -28.84 -0.03 -1.65
C TYR A 121 -28.38 -1.49 -1.56
N THR A 122 -27.39 -1.80 -0.68
CA THR A 122 -26.90 -3.17 -0.49
C THR A 122 -26.84 -3.53 1.00
N SER A 123 -26.77 -4.82 1.28
CA SER A 123 -26.59 -5.34 2.64
C SER A 123 -25.12 -5.47 3.07
N LEU A 124 -24.18 -4.83 2.36
CA LEU A 124 -22.74 -4.95 2.61
C LEU A 124 -22.28 -4.34 3.93
N GLY A 125 -23.01 -3.37 4.49
CA GLY A 125 -22.66 -2.74 5.77
C GLY A 125 -21.22 -2.19 5.77
N ALA A 126 -20.40 -2.59 6.75
CA ALA A 126 -19.01 -2.14 6.86
C ALA A 126 -18.11 -2.57 5.69
N TYR A 127 -18.43 -3.66 4.99
CA TYR A 127 -17.68 -4.06 3.80
C TYR A 127 -17.76 -3.04 2.67
N ALA A 128 -18.87 -2.30 2.55
CA ALA A 128 -19.00 -1.25 1.53
C ALA A 128 -17.90 -0.19 1.66
N VAL A 129 -17.54 0.17 2.90
CA VAL A 129 -16.52 1.18 3.18
C VAL A 129 -15.13 0.72 2.73
N VAL A 130 -14.74 -0.49 3.14
CA VAL A 130 -13.38 -0.98 2.87
C VAL A 130 -13.20 -1.39 1.41
N LEU A 131 -14.23 -1.95 0.77
CA LEU A 131 -14.20 -2.34 -0.63
C LEU A 131 -14.14 -1.13 -1.57
N THR A 132 -14.94 -0.09 -1.32
CA THR A 132 -14.86 1.17 -2.11
C THR A 132 -13.47 1.78 -2.01
N THR A 133 -12.91 1.85 -0.82
CA THR A 133 -11.56 2.39 -0.62
C THR A 133 -10.52 1.55 -1.34
N LEU A 134 -10.61 0.22 -1.26
CA LEU A 134 -9.72 -0.69 -1.98
C LEU A 134 -9.76 -0.44 -3.49
N VAL A 135 -10.96 -0.41 -4.08
CA VAL A 135 -11.15 -0.19 -5.52
C VAL A 135 -10.58 1.16 -5.96
N LEU A 136 -10.81 2.22 -5.20
CA LEU A 136 -10.29 3.54 -5.56
C LEU A 136 -8.77 3.67 -5.36
N ASN A 137 -8.18 2.93 -4.44
CA ASN A 137 -6.73 2.86 -4.31
C ASN A 137 -6.05 2.21 -5.52
N TYR A 138 -6.76 1.35 -6.28
CA TYR A 138 -6.27 0.87 -7.57
C TYR A 138 -6.13 2.00 -8.60
N VAL A 139 -6.90 3.07 -8.54
CA VAL A 139 -6.72 4.24 -9.41
C VAL A 139 -5.33 4.84 -9.17
N HIS A 140 -4.94 5.02 -7.91
CA HIS A 140 -3.62 5.56 -7.55
C HIS A 140 -2.45 4.62 -7.88
N PHE A 141 -2.71 3.33 -8.02
CA PHE A 141 -1.76 2.36 -8.52
C PHE A 141 -1.36 2.61 -9.98
N PHE A 142 -2.29 3.10 -10.79
CA PHE A 142 -2.04 3.39 -12.20
C PHE A 142 -1.61 4.83 -12.44
N ASP A 143 -2.31 5.80 -11.88
CA ASP A 143 -2.08 7.23 -12.14
C ASP A 143 -0.74 7.71 -11.59
N THR A 144 -0.39 7.30 -10.37
CA THR A 144 0.80 7.81 -9.66
C THR A 144 2.11 7.45 -10.36
N PRO A 145 2.40 6.18 -10.78
CA PRO A 145 3.63 5.84 -11.50
C PRO A 145 3.72 6.49 -12.87
N ILE A 146 2.58 6.56 -13.60
CA ILE A 146 2.50 7.17 -14.93
C ILE A 146 2.81 8.65 -14.84
N TYR A 147 2.15 9.36 -13.92
CA TYR A 147 2.34 10.79 -13.79
C TYR A 147 3.72 11.15 -13.21
N ALA A 148 4.28 10.34 -12.32
CA ALA A 148 5.64 10.50 -11.83
C ALA A 148 6.66 10.35 -12.97
N ALA A 149 6.52 9.33 -13.82
CA ALA A 149 7.37 9.14 -15.00
C ALA A 149 7.26 10.33 -15.97
N TYR A 150 6.05 10.82 -16.23
CA TYR A 150 5.82 12.02 -17.04
C TYR A 150 6.50 13.25 -16.44
N CYS A 151 6.41 13.45 -15.13
CA CYS A 151 7.04 14.58 -14.44
C CYS A 151 8.57 14.57 -14.55
N LEU A 152 9.18 13.40 -14.48
CA LEU A 152 10.62 13.19 -14.59
C LEU A 152 11.11 13.03 -16.05
N LYS A 153 10.19 13.05 -17.05
CA LYS A 153 10.47 12.89 -18.47
C LYS A 153 11.18 11.57 -18.77
N VAL A 154 10.79 10.49 -18.09
CA VAL A 154 11.27 9.13 -18.32
C VAL A 154 10.19 8.26 -18.94
N LYS A 155 10.52 7.02 -19.35
CA LYS A 155 9.54 6.08 -19.92
C LYS A 155 8.40 5.81 -18.91
N LEU A 156 7.16 5.84 -19.34
CA LEU A 156 5.97 5.64 -18.48
C LEU A 156 5.99 4.31 -17.72
N THR A 157 6.66 3.31 -18.26
CA THR A 157 6.81 1.97 -17.66
C THR A 157 7.96 1.86 -16.65
N THR A 158 8.76 2.91 -16.45
CA THR A 158 10.01 2.87 -15.65
C THR A 158 9.79 2.36 -14.23
N PHE A 159 8.69 2.71 -13.59
CA PHE A 159 8.41 2.34 -12.19
C PHE A 159 7.66 1.01 -12.04
N TYR A 160 7.04 0.50 -13.11
CA TYR A 160 6.27 -0.74 -13.05
C TYR A 160 7.12 -1.98 -12.77
N SER A 161 8.39 -1.98 -13.15
CA SER A 161 9.31 -3.06 -12.78
C SER A 161 9.40 -3.27 -11.27
N SER A 162 9.50 -2.18 -10.50
CA SER A 162 9.56 -2.23 -9.03
C SER A 162 8.22 -2.64 -8.41
N ILE A 163 7.11 -2.32 -9.06
CA ILE A 163 5.78 -2.71 -8.65
C ILE A 163 5.57 -4.22 -8.85
N ILE A 164 5.97 -4.76 -10.01
CA ILE A 164 5.88 -6.20 -10.29
C ILE A 164 6.75 -6.99 -9.31
N GLU A 165 8.00 -6.55 -9.08
CA GLU A 165 8.88 -7.17 -8.08
C GLU A 165 8.25 -7.17 -6.67
N HIS A 166 7.56 -6.08 -6.31
CA HIS A 166 6.89 -5.96 -5.02
C HIS A 166 5.78 -6.99 -4.85
N PHE A 167 4.89 -7.15 -5.85
CA PHE A 167 3.84 -8.17 -5.79
C PHE A 167 4.38 -9.59 -5.79
N LEU A 168 5.44 -9.85 -6.57
CA LEU A 168 6.09 -11.15 -6.58
C LEU A 168 6.69 -11.48 -5.21
N THR A 169 7.39 -10.53 -4.59
CA THR A 169 7.94 -10.71 -3.24
C THR A 169 6.84 -10.86 -2.19
N CYS A 170 5.73 -10.14 -2.30
CA CYS A 170 4.58 -10.31 -1.42
C CYS A 170 4.02 -11.75 -1.51
N PHE A 171 3.80 -12.24 -2.71
CA PHE A 171 3.30 -13.60 -2.92
C PHE A 171 4.24 -14.66 -2.33
N ILE A 172 5.54 -14.54 -2.57
CA ILE A 172 6.55 -15.45 -2.01
C ILE A 172 6.55 -15.38 -0.49
N GLN A 173 6.47 -14.18 0.10
CA GLN A 173 6.45 -14.02 1.56
C GLN A 173 5.21 -14.64 2.20
N VAL A 174 4.02 -14.42 1.62
CA VAL A 174 2.77 -15.04 2.10
C VAL A 174 2.89 -16.56 2.04
N PHE A 175 3.39 -17.11 0.93
CA PHE A 175 3.55 -18.54 0.77
C PHE A 175 4.54 -19.13 1.80
N LEU A 176 5.70 -18.51 2.00
CA LEU A 176 6.70 -18.96 2.96
C LEU A 176 6.20 -18.89 4.41
N MET A 177 5.52 -17.80 4.78
CA MET A 177 4.97 -17.65 6.14
C MET A 177 3.85 -18.65 6.39
N TYR A 178 2.97 -18.86 5.42
CA TYR A 178 1.92 -19.87 5.53
C TYR A 178 2.50 -21.30 5.65
N TRP A 179 3.52 -21.62 4.84
CA TRP A 179 4.24 -22.90 4.93
C TRP A 179 4.93 -23.08 6.28
N ALA A 180 5.59 -22.03 6.79
CA ALA A 180 6.21 -22.06 8.12
C ALA A 180 5.18 -22.26 9.23
N PHE A 181 4.04 -21.59 9.16
CA PHE A 181 2.94 -21.74 10.12
C PHE A 181 2.39 -23.17 10.14
N LEU A 182 2.23 -23.82 8.98
CA LEU A 182 1.80 -25.22 8.92
C LEU A 182 2.84 -26.20 9.49
N ARG A 183 4.13 -25.85 9.42
CA ARG A 183 5.21 -26.71 9.93
C ARG A 183 5.39 -26.61 11.44
N PHE A 184 5.00 -25.47 12.04
CA PHE A 184 5.11 -25.19 13.46
C PHE A 184 3.73 -24.90 14.09
N PRO A 185 2.80 -25.91 14.12
CA PRO A 185 1.42 -25.68 14.57
C PRO A 185 1.29 -25.43 16.09
N ASN A 186 2.35 -25.61 16.88
CA ASN A 186 2.31 -25.53 18.34
C ASN A 186 2.57 -24.09 18.88
N CYS A 187 2.16 -23.06 18.15
CA CYS A 187 2.16 -21.69 18.71
C CYS A 187 1.06 -21.48 19.77
N ASP A 188 0.21 -22.46 20.02
CA ASP A 188 -0.85 -22.40 21.05
C ASP A 188 -0.30 -22.23 22.48
N ASN A 189 0.97 -22.59 22.72
CA ASN A 189 1.62 -22.52 24.03
C ASN A 189 2.29 -21.16 24.36
N TRP A 190 2.16 -20.16 23.48
CA TRP A 190 2.73 -18.83 23.74
C TRP A 190 1.82 -17.96 24.63
N LEU A 191 0.64 -18.46 25.00
CA LEU A 191 -0.43 -17.71 25.67
C LEU A 191 -0.89 -18.38 26.99
N THR A 192 -0.22 -19.42 27.43
CA THR A 192 -0.31 -19.96 28.78
C THR A 192 0.98 -19.70 29.52
#